data_d900929ed22959da0e0b472b5fe861c2
#
_entry.id   d900929ed22959da0e0b472b5fe861c2
#
_cell.length_a   1.000
_cell.length_b   1.000
_cell.length_c   1.000
_cell.angle_alpha   90.00
_cell.angle_beta   90.00
_cell.angle_gamma   90.00
#
_symmetry.space_group_name_H-M   'P 1'
#
loop_
_entity.id
_entity.type
_entity.pdbx_description
1 polymer ?
#
loop_
_entity_poly.entity_id
_entity_poly.type
_entity_poly.pdbx_seq_one_letter_code
_entity_poly.pdbx_strand_id
1 'polypeptide(L)'
;PADGVPTQDDAYPVETYADPQYYPAEAYGYEPVDNYNSGDERFFNASDEELERYSKGIARQDRKRRNVGLKILVAFFVLLLLAAGAGVFLYTQGYGYPTQESVVKGLFADTENASSYFVSSMSSDKVDDAMRGVVSDSDVAIDGMDKSMSNSTVYVTASTPEGGEVSYTVSMVRDMLGWKVSGVQMTFASQQS
;
A
#
# COMPACT_ATOMS: atom_id res chain seq x y z
N PRO A 1 -11.62 56.18 -31.57
CA PRO A 1 -13.00 56.05 -31.93
C PRO A 1 -13.24 54.81 -32.75
N ALA A 2 -14.39 54.19 -32.57
CA ALA A 2 -14.99 53.03 -33.21
C ALA A 2 -14.80 51.70 -32.50
N ASP A 3 -15.59 51.44 -31.55
CA ASP A 3 -16.71 50.53 -31.36
C ASP A 3 -16.71 49.34 -32.34
N GLY A 4 -16.31 48.20 -31.85
CA GLY A 4 -16.52 46.89 -32.45
C GLY A 4 -17.37 46.04 -31.50
N VAL A 5 -18.66 46.08 -31.70
CA VAL A 5 -19.64 45.15 -31.08
C VAL A 5 -19.38 43.76 -31.63
N PRO A 6 -19.13 42.72 -30.83
CA PRO A 6 -19.10 41.35 -31.34
C PRO A 6 -20.54 40.91 -31.68
N THR A 7 -20.71 40.57 -32.96
CA THR A 7 -21.93 39.96 -33.47
C THR A 7 -22.10 38.57 -32.91
N GLN A 8 -23.24 38.38 -32.31
CA GLN A 8 -23.82 37.15 -31.78
C GLN A 8 -24.19 36.23 -32.96
N ASP A 9 -23.32 35.29 -33.29
CA ASP A 9 -23.64 34.18 -34.23
C ASP A 9 -22.74 32.96 -33.94
N ASP A 10 -22.78 32.50 -32.68
CA ASP A 10 -22.39 31.13 -32.36
C ASP A 10 -23.68 30.36 -31.93
N ALA A 11 -24.42 29.97 -32.96
CA ALA A 11 -25.53 29.06 -32.82
C ALA A 11 -24.94 27.68 -32.42
N TYR A 12 -25.11 27.30 -31.18
CA TYR A 12 -24.90 25.93 -30.73
C TYR A 12 -25.80 24.99 -31.56
N PRO A 13 -25.28 23.88 -32.08
CA PRO A 13 -26.14 22.90 -32.73
C PRO A 13 -27.12 22.37 -31.68
N VAL A 14 -28.40 22.68 -31.89
CA VAL A 14 -29.51 22.05 -31.18
C VAL A 14 -29.44 20.58 -31.57
N GLU A 15 -28.94 19.72 -30.68
CA GLU A 15 -29.12 18.28 -30.80
C GLU A 15 -30.63 18.04 -30.82
N THR A 16 -31.12 17.76 -32.03
CA THR A 16 -32.47 17.26 -32.23
C THR A 16 -32.51 15.91 -31.54
N TYR A 17 -33.06 15.87 -30.33
CA TYR A 17 -33.43 14.62 -29.69
C TYR A 17 -34.30 13.86 -30.68
N ALA A 18 -33.77 12.78 -31.24
CA ALA A 18 -34.55 11.86 -32.03
C ALA A 18 -35.75 11.43 -31.17
N ASP A 19 -36.92 11.64 -31.70
CA ASP A 19 -38.17 11.21 -31.13
C ASP A 19 -37.99 9.76 -30.62
N PRO A 20 -38.30 9.45 -29.35
CA PRO A 20 -38.17 8.09 -28.87
C PRO A 20 -39.07 7.24 -29.74
N GLN A 21 -38.41 6.36 -30.54
CA GLN A 21 -39.13 5.41 -31.38
C GLN A 21 -40.14 4.68 -30.50
N TYR A 22 -41.41 4.91 -30.76
CA TYR A 22 -42.49 4.19 -30.13
C TYR A 22 -42.36 2.71 -30.56
N TYR A 23 -41.77 1.89 -29.71
CA TYR A 23 -41.73 0.45 -29.83
C TYR A 23 -43.10 -0.05 -29.34
N PRO A 24 -43.91 -0.67 -30.23
CA PRO A 24 -45.17 -1.24 -29.79
C PRO A 24 -44.85 -2.34 -28.77
N ALA A 25 -45.56 -2.33 -27.65
CA ALA A 25 -45.37 -3.24 -26.51
C ALA A 25 -45.51 -4.71 -26.86
N GLU A 26 -46.09 -4.99 -28.01
CA GLU A 26 -46.27 -6.36 -28.57
C GLU A 26 -44.95 -7.02 -29.02
N ALA A 27 -43.92 -6.25 -29.28
CA ALA A 27 -42.65 -6.79 -29.78
C ALA A 27 -41.83 -7.55 -28.75
N TYR A 28 -42.12 -7.41 -27.45
CA TYR A 28 -41.34 -8.03 -26.37
C TYR A 28 -42.14 -9.01 -25.49
N GLY A 29 -43.36 -9.38 -25.88
CA GLY A 29 -44.12 -10.38 -25.12
C GLY A 29 -44.49 -9.96 -23.70
N TYR A 30 -44.43 -8.66 -23.40
CA TYR A 30 -44.95 -8.13 -22.13
C TYR A 30 -46.44 -8.10 -22.26
N GLU A 31 -47.16 -9.03 -21.65
CA GLU A 31 -48.55 -8.85 -21.34
C GLU A 31 -48.71 -7.55 -20.57
N PRO A 32 -49.58 -6.63 -20.94
CA PRO A 32 -49.87 -5.46 -20.12
C PRO A 32 -50.33 -5.97 -18.79
N VAL A 33 -49.49 -5.77 -17.77
CA VAL A 33 -49.88 -6.06 -16.40
C VAL A 33 -50.89 -4.99 -16.02
N ASP A 34 -52.18 -5.28 -16.21
CA ASP A 34 -53.30 -4.44 -15.80
C ASP A 34 -53.34 -4.21 -14.26
N ASN A 35 -52.19 -4.19 -13.60
CA ASN A 35 -52.08 -4.25 -12.16
C ASN A 35 -51.28 -3.10 -11.55
N TYR A 36 -51.09 -2.00 -12.28
CA TYR A 36 -50.39 -0.84 -11.70
C TYR A 36 -51.28 -0.04 -10.73
N ASN A 37 -52.61 -0.23 -10.75
CA ASN A 37 -53.56 0.47 -9.87
C ASN A 37 -54.02 -0.36 -8.66
N SER A 38 -53.76 -1.65 -8.60
CA SER A 38 -54.25 -2.46 -7.48
C SER A 38 -53.35 -2.39 -6.23
N GLY A 39 -52.15 -1.87 -6.36
CA GLY A 39 -51.23 -1.67 -5.24
C GLY A 39 -51.56 -0.46 -4.37
N ASP A 40 -51.90 0.63 -5.03
CA ASP A 40 -52.17 1.88 -4.34
C ASP A 40 -53.53 1.86 -3.65
N GLU A 41 -54.55 1.26 -4.27
CA GLU A 41 -55.87 1.12 -3.64
C GLU A 41 -55.86 0.19 -2.42
N ARG A 42 -55.06 -0.86 -2.43
CA ARG A 42 -54.88 -1.72 -1.24
C ARG A 42 -54.18 -1.00 -0.12
N PHE A 43 -53.25 -0.09 -0.41
CA PHE A 43 -52.54 0.67 0.60
C PHE A 43 -53.45 1.70 1.28
N PHE A 44 -54.34 2.33 0.51
CA PHE A 44 -55.29 3.29 1.04
C PHE A 44 -56.47 2.65 1.81
N ASN A 45 -56.78 1.39 1.49
CA ASN A 45 -57.85 0.64 2.17
C ASN A 45 -57.32 -0.42 3.16
N ALA A 46 -56.04 -0.41 3.43
CA ALA A 46 -55.44 -1.34 4.41
C ALA A 46 -55.98 -1.03 5.82
N SER A 47 -56.41 -2.05 6.52
CA SER A 47 -56.82 -1.90 7.91
C SER A 47 -55.61 -1.49 8.78
N ASP A 48 -55.88 -0.83 9.90
CA ASP A 48 -54.84 -0.44 10.87
C ASP A 48 -53.97 -1.63 11.29
N GLU A 49 -54.53 -2.82 11.37
CA GLU A 49 -53.80 -4.06 11.67
C GLU A 49 -52.87 -4.48 10.57
N GLU A 50 -53.22 -4.28 9.30
CA GLU A 50 -52.34 -4.60 8.16
C GLU A 50 -51.18 -3.60 8.06
N LEU A 51 -51.43 -2.33 8.26
CA LEU A 51 -50.40 -1.28 8.33
C LEU A 51 -49.43 -1.53 9.47
N GLU A 52 -49.92 -1.98 10.61
CA GLU A 52 -49.07 -2.35 11.76
C GLU A 52 -48.20 -3.59 11.48
N ARG A 53 -48.73 -4.59 10.76
CA ARG A 53 -47.96 -5.77 10.31
C ARG A 53 -46.89 -5.37 9.30
N TYR A 54 -47.20 -4.52 8.34
CA TYR A 54 -46.24 -4.01 7.36
C TYR A 54 -45.13 -3.22 8.03
N SER A 55 -45.47 -2.29 8.92
CA SER A 55 -44.47 -1.49 9.65
C SER A 55 -43.55 -2.34 10.52
N LYS A 56 -44.08 -3.36 11.17
CA LYS A 56 -43.28 -4.34 11.94
C LYS A 56 -42.38 -5.19 11.04
N GLY A 57 -42.85 -5.51 9.83
CA GLY A 57 -42.07 -6.24 8.83
C GLY A 57 -40.86 -5.45 8.37
N ILE A 58 -41.07 -4.20 7.99
CA ILE A 58 -39.99 -3.27 7.55
C ILE A 58 -38.96 -3.06 8.67
N ALA A 59 -39.46 -2.78 9.90
CA ALA A 59 -38.59 -2.55 11.05
C ALA A 59 -37.72 -3.78 11.41
N ARG A 60 -38.22 -5.01 11.19
CA ARG A 60 -37.44 -6.24 11.39
C ARG A 60 -36.39 -6.42 10.30
N GLN A 61 -36.69 -6.06 9.06
CA GLN A 61 -35.76 -6.16 7.93
C GLN A 61 -34.61 -5.16 8.06
N ASP A 62 -34.89 -3.94 8.49
CA ASP A 62 -33.90 -2.91 8.73
C ASP A 62 -32.97 -3.24 9.90
N ARG A 63 -33.52 -3.83 10.98
CA ARG A 63 -32.69 -4.34 12.09
C ARG A 63 -31.74 -5.44 11.65
N LYS A 64 -32.19 -6.38 10.81
CA LYS A 64 -31.34 -7.43 10.26
C LYS A 64 -30.20 -6.87 9.40
N ARG A 65 -30.49 -5.93 8.50
CA ARG A 65 -29.48 -5.29 7.64
C ARG A 65 -28.44 -4.52 8.45
N ARG A 66 -28.89 -3.75 9.45
CA ARG A 66 -28.00 -3.00 10.33
C ARG A 66 -27.07 -3.90 11.15
N ASN A 67 -27.57 -5.04 11.62
CA ASN A 67 -26.75 -5.99 12.36
C ASN A 67 -25.69 -6.69 11.48
N VAL A 68 -25.99 -6.93 10.21
CA VAL A 68 -25.00 -7.48 9.26
C VAL A 68 -23.92 -6.45 8.97
N GLY A 69 -24.29 -5.19 8.71
CA GLY A 69 -23.33 -4.11 8.49
C GLY A 69 -22.39 -3.91 9.70
N LEU A 70 -22.95 -3.93 10.93
CA LEU A 70 -22.16 -3.82 12.15
C LEU A 70 -21.20 -4.99 12.31
N LYS A 71 -21.61 -6.24 12.02
CA LYS A 71 -20.76 -7.43 12.09
C LYS A 71 -19.59 -7.34 11.09
N ILE A 72 -19.86 -6.88 9.86
CA ILE A 72 -18.82 -6.68 8.84
C ILE A 72 -17.84 -5.60 9.31
N LEU A 73 -18.32 -4.50 9.86
CA LEU A 73 -17.49 -3.42 10.37
C LEU A 73 -16.59 -3.90 11.51
N VAL A 74 -17.14 -4.64 12.47
CA VAL A 74 -16.38 -5.23 13.58
C VAL A 74 -15.33 -6.20 13.05
N ALA A 75 -15.69 -7.09 12.12
CA ALA A 75 -14.75 -8.02 11.51
C ALA A 75 -13.60 -7.29 10.79
N PHE A 76 -13.89 -6.21 10.09
CA PHE A 76 -12.88 -5.35 9.45
C PHE A 76 -11.94 -4.73 10.48
N PHE A 77 -12.46 -4.17 11.57
CA PHE A 77 -11.64 -3.62 12.65
C PHE A 77 -10.74 -4.66 13.31
N VAL A 78 -11.26 -5.86 13.57
CA VAL A 78 -10.46 -6.96 14.11
C VAL A 78 -9.33 -7.33 13.17
N LEU A 79 -9.61 -7.43 11.87
CA LEU A 79 -8.60 -7.73 10.85
C LEU A 79 -7.54 -6.62 10.78
N LEU A 80 -7.94 -5.36 10.89
CA LEU A 80 -7.03 -4.22 10.90
C LEU A 80 -6.13 -4.22 12.14
N LEU A 81 -6.68 -4.55 13.32
CA LEU A 81 -5.90 -4.69 14.56
C LEU A 81 -4.91 -5.85 14.47
N LEU A 82 -5.30 -6.99 13.88
CA LEU A 82 -4.40 -8.11 13.66
C LEU A 82 -3.26 -7.74 12.71
N ALA A 83 -3.56 -7.04 11.61
CA ALA A 83 -2.55 -6.56 10.67
C ALA A 83 -1.58 -5.56 11.32
N ALA A 84 -2.10 -4.63 12.13
CA ALA A 84 -1.27 -3.68 12.87
C ALA A 84 -0.38 -4.39 13.90
N GLY A 85 -0.94 -5.36 14.64
CA GLY A 85 -0.19 -6.17 15.60
C GLY A 85 0.92 -6.98 14.92
N ALA A 86 0.65 -7.60 13.79
CA ALA A 86 1.66 -8.30 13.00
C ALA A 86 2.75 -7.35 12.50
N GLY A 87 2.38 -6.15 12.04
CA GLY A 87 3.34 -5.12 11.61
C GLY A 87 4.27 -4.68 12.75
N VAL A 88 3.73 -4.41 13.94
CA VAL A 88 4.52 -4.07 15.13
C VAL A 88 5.43 -5.24 15.52
N PHE A 89 4.92 -6.46 15.50
CA PHE A 89 5.72 -7.65 15.81
C PHE A 89 6.91 -7.80 14.85
N LEU A 90 6.68 -7.72 13.54
CA LEU A 90 7.75 -7.77 12.56
C LEU A 90 8.76 -6.64 12.75
N TYR A 91 8.28 -5.43 13.04
CA TYR A 91 9.14 -4.29 13.32
C TYR A 91 10.08 -4.54 14.52
N THR A 92 9.57 -5.11 15.62
CA THR A 92 10.38 -5.44 16.80
C THR A 92 11.39 -6.56 16.53
N GLN A 93 11.13 -7.44 15.58
CA GLN A 93 12.04 -8.50 15.13
C GLN A 93 13.14 -8.00 14.18
N GLY A 94 13.20 -6.71 13.91
CA GLY A 94 14.22 -6.12 13.05
C GLY A 94 13.90 -6.16 11.56
N TYR A 95 12.69 -6.51 11.17
CA TYR A 95 12.30 -6.40 9.76
C TYR A 95 12.07 -4.94 9.37
N GLY A 96 12.52 -4.56 8.16
CA GLY A 96 12.39 -3.20 7.62
C GLY A 96 12.61 -3.18 6.12
N TYR A 97 12.27 -2.04 5.50
CA TYR A 97 12.55 -1.84 4.08
C TYR A 97 13.18 -0.45 3.88
N PRO A 98 14.35 -0.34 3.22
CA PRO A 98 15.14 -1.45 2.68
C PRO A 98 15.63 -2.41 3.77
N THR A 99 15.83 -3.69 3.39
CA THR A 99 16.32 -4.72 4.32
C THR A 99 17.82 -4.56 4.55
N GLN A 100 18.35 -5.11 5.64
CA GLN A 100 19.78 -5.10 5.94
C GLN A 100 20.59 -5.69 4.76
N GLU A 101 20.14 -6.83 4.26
CA GLU A 101 20.78 -7.51 3.14
C GLU A 101 20.83 -6.65 1.88
N SER A 102 19.70 -6.01 1.51
CA SER A 102 19.65 -5.17 0.31
C SER A 102 20.54 -3.93 0.43
N VAL A 103 20.62 -3.35 1.62
CA VAL A 103 21.49 -2.19 1.89
C VAL A 103 22.97 -2.59 1.78
N VAL A 104 23.35 -3.72 2.39
CA VAL A 104 24.74 -4.19 2.34
C VAL A 104 25.14 -4.57 0.92
N LYS A 105 24.33 -5.36 0.21
CA LYS A 105 24.61 -5.71 -1.19
C LYS A 105 24.70 -4.47 -2.09
N GLY A 106 23.80 -3.49 -1.89
CA GLY A 106 23.84 -2.23 -2.62
C GLY A 106 25.10 -1.42 -2.33
N LEU A 107 25.53 -1.34 -1.06
CA LEU A 107 26.74 -0.63 -0.67
C LEU A 107 28.00 -1.17 -1.36
N PHE A 108 28.15 -2.49 -1.44
CA PHE A 108 29.33 -3.12 -2.06
C PHE A 108 29.25 -3.12 -3.59
N ALA A 109 28.05 -3.12 -4.16
CA ALA A 109 27.84 -3.03 -5.61
C ALA A 109 27.97 -1.61 -6.17
N ASP A 110 27.75 -0.57 -5.33
CA ASP A 110 27.80 0.83 -5.75
C ASP A 110 28.56 1.66 -4.71
N THR A 111 29.87 1.43 -4.67
CA THR A 111 30.76 2.11 -3.71
C THR A 111 30.94 3.59 -4.01
N GLU A 112 30.72 4.04 -5.26
CA GLU A 112 30.78 5.46 -5.65
C GLU A 112 29.66 6.28 -4.96
N ASN A 113 28.49 5.67 -4.76
CA ASN A 113 27.37 6.27 -4.09
C ASN A 113 27.19 5.82 -2.63
N ALA A 114 28.27 5.37 -2.00
CA ALA A 114 28.28 4.82 -0.64
C ALA A 114 27.56 5.70 0.37
N SER A 115 27.68 7.03 0.26
CA SER A 115 27.02 8.00 1.15
C SER A 115 25.51 7.83 1.24
N SER A 116 24.87 7.32 0.19
CA SER A 116 23.43 7.09 0.15
C SER A 116 22.98 5.94 1.09
N TYR A 117 23.85 5.02 1.39
CA TYR A 117 23.60 3.87 2.26
C TYR A 117 23.89 4.16 3.73
N PHE A 118 24.71 5.18 4.02
CA PHE A 118 25.06 5.56 5.39
C PHE A 118 23.97 6.44 6.03
N VAL A 119 24.03 6.50 7.36
CA VAL A 119 23.17 7.39 8.13
C VAL A 119 23.44 8.85 7.76
N SER A 120 22.39 9.66 7.64
CA SER A 120 22.49 11.07 7.24
C SER A 120 23.27 11.94 8.22
N SER A 121 23.45 11.48 9.44
CA SER A 121 24.27 12.15 10.46
C SER A 121 25.77 11.95 10.28
N MET A 122 26.20 11.04 9.40
CA MET A 122 27.62 10.77 9.14
C MET A 122 28.15 11.76 8.10
N SER A 123 29.28 12.41 8.39
CA SER A 123 29.94 13.30 7.42
C SER A 123 30.61 12.50 6.31
N SER A 124 30.79 13.11 5.12
CA SER A 124 31.45 12.48 3.98
C SER A 124 32.82 11.91 4.34
N ASP A 125 33.65 12.65 5.09
CA ASP A 125 34.98 12.21 5.50
C ASP A 125 34.95 10.91 6.31
N LYS A 126 33.89 10.72 7.14
CA LYS A 126 33.72 9.48 7.92
C LYS A 126 33.21 8.34 7.06
N VAL A 127 32.40 8.63 6.03
CA VAL A 127 31.98 7.63 5.06
C VAL A 127 33.19 7.16 4.26
N ASP A 128 34.01 8.07 3.78
CA ASP A 128 35.25 7.74 3.04
C ASP A 128 36.22 6.93 3.92
N ASP A 129 36.32 7.26 5.20
CA ASP A 129 37.14 6.50 6.13
C ASP A 129 36.60 5.09 6.38
N ALA A 130 35.28 4.94 6.54
CA ALA A 130 34.61 3.65 6.70
C ALA A 130 34.68 2.78 5.44
N MET A 131 34.75 3.40 4.27
CA MET A 131 34.88 2.71 2.99
C MET A 131 36.31 2.42 2.61
N ARG A 132 37.30 2.91 3.38
CA ARG A 132 38.72 2.66 3.11
C ARG A 132 39.04 1.19 3.23
N GLY A 133 39.46 0.60 2.13
CA GLY A 133 39.79 -0.84 2.04
C GLY A 133 38.60 -1.75 1.77
N VAL A 134 37.44 -1.17 1.51
CA VAL A 134 36.28 -1.93 0.99
C VAL A 134 36.56 -2.26 -0.48
N VAL A 135 36.37 -3.53 -0.84
CA VAL A 135 36.50 -3.98 -2.24
C VAL A 135 35.34 -3.44 -3.04
N SER A 136 35.63 -2.64 -4.08
CA SER A 136 34.65 -2.03 -4.95
C SER A 136 34.01 -3.06 -5.89
N ASP A 137 32.75 -2.83 -6.25
CA ASP A 137 32.03 -3.59 -7.29
C ASP A 137 32.12 -5.10 -7.11
N SER A 138 32.10 -5.54 -5.85
CA SER A 138 32.19 -6.95 -5.49
C SER A 138 30.82 -7.54 -5.15
N ASP A 139 30.62 -8.78 -5.61
CA ASP A 139 29.56 -9.63 -5.08
C ASP A 139 29.92 -10.04 -3.64
N VAL A 140 28.97 -9.85 -2.75
CA VAL A 140 29.15 -10.20 -1.34
C VAL A 140 28.26 -11.35 -0.93
N ALA A 141 28.82 -12.32 -0.24
CA ALA A 141 28.11 -13.35 0.49
C ALA A 141 27.79 -12.84 1.90
N ILE A 142 26.57 -13.08 2.37
CA ILE A 142 26.18 -12.78 3.75
C ILE A 142 26.36 -14.04 4.58
N ASP A 143 27.32 -14.01 5.48
CA ASP A 143 27.68 -15.14 6.32
C ASP A 143 26.81 -15.26 7.56
N GLY A 144 26.34 -14.12 8.06
CA GLY A 144 25.48 -14.09 9.23
C GLY A 144 24.92 -12.69 9.51
N MET A 145 23.95 -12.64 10.40
CA MET A 145 23.33 -11.39 10.77
C MET A 145 22.77 -11.43 12.19
N ASP A 146 23.18 -10.49 13.02
CA ASP A 146 22.60 -10.24 14.33
C ASP A 146 21.60 -9.10 14.22
N LYS A 147 20.35 -9.36 14.56
CA LYS A 147 19.24 -8.40 14.45
C LYS A 147 18.72 -8.01 15.81
N SER A 148 18.50 -6.71 16.00
CA SER A 148 17.71 -6.19 17.08
C SER A 148 16.70 -5.15 16.55
N MET A 149 15.90 -4.60 17.41
CA MET A 149 14.89 -3.60 17.03
C MET A 149 15.50 -2.36 16.36
N SER A 150 16.64 -1.87 16.86
CA SER A 150 17.24 -0.59 16.46
C SER A 150 18.64 -0.72 15.83
N ASN A 151 19.31 -1.84 16.05
CA ASN A 151 20.67 -2.08 15.56
C ASN A 151 20.74 -3.44 14.88
N SER A 152 21.63 -3.57 13.92
CA SER A 152 21.93 -4.86 13.29
C SER A 152 23.41 -4.91 12.94
N THR A 153 23.99 -6.10 13.00
CA THR A 153 25.34 -6.36 12.54
C THR A 153 25.28 -7.43 11.47
N VAL A 154 25.83 -7.14 10.32
CA VAL A 154 25.86 -8.06 9.17
C VAL A 154 27.30 -8.46 8.92
N TYR A 155 27.54 -9.76 8.88
CA TYR A 155 28.85 -10.34 8.55
C TYR A 155 28.84 -10.73 7.08
N VAL A 156 29.82 -10.23 6.34
CA VAL A 156 29.88 -10.45 4.89
C VAL A 156 31.27 -10.83 4.47
N THR A 157 31.35 -11.64 3.44
CA THR A 157 32.60 -11.96 2.73
C THR A 157 32.49 -11.46 1.30
N ALA A 158 33.45 -10.62 0.91
CA ALA A 158 33.57 -10.11 -0.45
C ALA A 158 34.73 -10.84 -1.16
N SER A 159 34.47 -11.24 -2.41
CA SER A 159 35.52 -11.81 -3.28
C SER A 159 36.32 -10.69 -3.92
N THR A 160 37.67 -10.80 -3.86
CA THR A 160 38.54 -9.85 -4.55
C THR A 160 38.78 -10.28 -6.00
N PRO A 161 39.08 -9.34 -6.91
CA PRO A 161 39.38 -9.65 -8.31
C PRO A 161 40.58 -10.58 -8.48
N GLU A 162 41.47 -10.64 -7.47
CA GLU A 162 42.66 -11.49 -7.44
C GLU A 162 42.40 -12.91 -6.94
N GLY A 163 41.10 -13.22 -6.64
CA GLY A 163 40.68 -14.55 -6.17
C GLY A 163 40.84 -14.75 -4.66
N GLY A 164 41.05 -13.68 -3.89
CA GLY A 164 41.05 -13.69 -2.44
C GLY A 164 39.66 -13.41 -1.87
N GLU A 165 39.52 -13.61 -0.56
CA GLU A 165 38.30 -13.27 0.19
C GLU A 165 38.64 -12.31 1.33
N VAL A 166 37.79 -11.32 1.53
CA VAL A 166 37.92 -10.37 2.63
C VAL A 166 36.60 -10.32 3.38
N SER A 167 36.67 -10.52 4.69
CA SER A 167 35.47 -10.47 5.54
C SER A 167 35.31 -9.08 6.14
N TYR A 168 34.06 -8.63 6.20
CA TYR A 168 33.67 -7.35 6.78
C TYR A 168 32.57 -7.53 7.82
N THR A 169 32.56 -6.65 8.78
CA THR A 169 31.48 -6.47 9.74
C THR A 169 30.82 -5.13 9.45
N VAL A 170 29.57 -5.16 9.00
CA VAL A 170 28.78 -3.98 8.68
C VAL A 170 27.83 -3.71 9.84
N SER A 171 28.05 -2.61 10.55
CA SER A 171 27.17 -2.13 11.61
C SER A 171 26.06 -1.28 11.00
N MET A 172 24.83 -1.54 11.39
CA MET A 172 23.66 -0.88 10.86
C MET A 172 22.76 -0.36 11.99
N VAL A 173 22.09 0.73 11.72
CA VAL A 173 21.08 1.29 12.62
C VAL A 173 19.77 1.45 11.87
N ARG A 174 18.68 1.39 12.60
CA ARG A 174 17.36 1.61 12.02
C ARG A 174 17.16 3.09 11.74
N ASP A 175 16.75 3.39 10.53
CA ASP A 175 16.31 4.71 10.09
C ASP A 175 14.86 4.61 9.61
N MET A 176 13.94 5.15 10.40
CA MET A 176 12.50 5.01 10.20
C MET A 176 12.05 3.55 10.07
N LEU A 177 11.62 3.13 8.87
CA LEU A 177 11.16 1.77 8.57
C LEU A 177 12.25 0.89 7.93
N GLY A 178 13.39 1.47 7.61
CA GLY A 178 14.49 0.79 6.92
C GLY A 178 15.77 0.72 7.75
N TRP A 179 16.86 0.42 7.05
CA TRP A 179 18.18 0.28 7.64
C TRP A 179 19.20 1.15 6.92
N LYS A 180 20.13 1.70 7.69
CA LYS A 180 21.25 2.49 7.20
C LYS A 180 22.54 1.99 7.85
N VAL A 181 23.64 2.11 7.13
CA VAL A 181 24.95 1.74 7.61
C VAL A 181 25.47 2.81 8.58
N SER A 182 25.98 2.38 9.71
CA SER A 182 26.64 3.23 10.69
C SER A 182 28.16 2.99 10.75
N GLY A 183 28.65 1.94 10.12
CA GLY A 183 30.09 1.67 10.02
C GLY A 183 30.38 0.38 9.27
N VAL A 184 31.54 0.31 8.66
CA VAL A 184 32.09 -0.88 8.02
C VAL A 184 33.48 -1.13 8.61
N GLN A 185 33.75 -2.35 9.00
CA GLN A 185 35.04 -2.75 9.54
C GLN A 185 35.55 -4.02 8.83
N MET A 186 36.78 -4.00 8.38
CA MET A 186 37.43 -5.20 7.85
C MET A 186 37.75 -6.14 9.02
N THR A 187 37.29 -7.37 8.89
CA THR A 187 37.61 -8.43 9.86
C THR A 187 38.71 -9.27 9.32
N PHE A 188 39.90 -9.17 9.91
CA PHE A 188 41.00 -10.07 9.57
C PHE A 188 40.66 -11.45 10.13
N ALA A 189 40.54 -12.45 9.29
CA ALA A 189 40.52 -13.83 9.74
C ALA A 189 41.81 -14.11 10.51
N SER A 190 41.70 -14.23 11.83
CA SER A 190 42.84 -14.75 12.64
C SER A 190 43.02 -16.17 12.16
N GLN A 191 44.11 -16.42 11.41
CA GLN A 191 44.56 -17.78 11.12
C GLN A 191 44.84 -18.46 12.45
N GLN A 192 43.90 -19.28 12.90
CA GLN A 192 44.20 -20.23 13.97
C GLN A 192 45.14 -21.28 13.38
N SER A 193 46.38 -21.19 13.81
CA SER A 193 47.43 -22.19 13.58
C SER A 193 47.15 -23.41 14.43
#